data_2070738d4862202f8e90e356bace1c9e
#
_entry.id   2070738d4862202f8e90e356bace1c9e
#
_cell.length_a   1.000
_cell.length_b   1.000
_cell.length_c   1.000
_cell.angle_alpha   90.00
_cell.angle_beta   90.00
_cell.angle_gamma   90.00
#
_symmetry.space_group_name_H-M   'P 1'
#
loop_
_entity.id
_entity.type
_entity.pdbx_description
1 polymer ?
#
loop_
_entity_poly.entity_id
_entity_poly.type
_entity_poly.pdbx_seq_one_letter_code
_entity_poly.pdbx_strand_id
1 'polypeptide(L)'
;NAGYCETVLVTHGEAGRSARNRPGPNLSDPANQYEIPYGFIGMPINYSMACRRYMHLYGEERTRQALAEIAVSTRKWALKNPKAYMKDPMTFDDYHESRWISWPFHLFDCCIVTDGGGAYIVTKKEIANSLPKKPVWVLGVAEGHDHGIISQMSDLTRTWAKNTGPEALKMAGLTHDDIDLAMIYDSFTYTVLATLES
;
A
#
# COMPACT_ATOMS: atom_id res chain seq x y z
N ASN A 1 12.84 -19.96 2.86
CA ASN A 1 14.23 -20.32 3.15
C ASN A 1 14.42 -21.18 4.40
N ALA A 2 13.39 -21.33 5.24
CA ALA A 2 13.46 -22.19 6.44
C ALA A 2 13.45 -23.71 6.13
N GLY A 3 13.28 -24.11 4.87
CA GLY A 3 13.35 -25.52 4.45
C GLY A 3 12.10 -26.35 4.72
N TYR A 4 10.98 -25.76 5.13
CA TYR A 4 9.73 -26.48 5.41
C TYR A 4 9.09 -27.07 4.15
N CYS A 5 9.27 -26.44 3.00
CA CYS A 5 8.74 -26.90 1.71
C CYS A 5 9.59 -26.38 0.55
N GLU A 6 9.40 -27.00 -0.62
CA GLU A 6 10.12 -26.65 -1.85
C GLU A 6 9.27 -25.82 -2.81
N THR A 7 7.96 -25.90 -2.66
CA THR A 7 6.98 -25.20 -3.49
C THR A 7 5.82 -24.73 -2.63
N VAL A 8 5.44 -23.47 -2.79
CA VAL A 8 4.33 -22.81 -2.07
C VAL A 8 3.36 -22.23 -3.08
N LEU A 9 2.09 -22.55 -2.96
CA LEU A 9 1.00 -21.84 -3.63
C LEU A 9 0.51 -20.72 -2.70
N VAL A 10 0.63 -19.48 -3.16
CA VAL A 10 0.06 -18.31 -2.46
C VAL A 10 -1.21 -17.91 -3.17
N THR A 11 -2.29 -17.79 -2.41
CA THR A 11 -3.60 -17.39 -2.95
C THR A 11 -4.18 -16.27 -2.10
N HIS A 12 -4.87 -15.35 -2.75
CA HIS A 12 -5.71 -14.35 -2.11
C HIS A 12 -6.99 -14.18 -2.90
N GLY A 13 -8.11 -13.99 -2.21
CA GLY A 13 -9.40 -13.68 -2.82
C GLY A 13 -10.30 -12.95 -1.84
N GLU A 14 -10.92 -11.88 -2.31
CA GLU A 14 -11.81 -11.05 -1.51
C GLU A 14 -13.01 -10.57 -2.36
N ALA A 15 -14.17 -10.54 -1.72
CA ALA A 15 -15.42 -10.02 -2.28
C ALA A 15 -15.85 -8.72 -1.54
N GLY A 16 -14.92 -7.81 -1.38
CA GLY A 16 -15.08 -6.59 -0.58
C GLY A 16 -16.20 -5.66 -1.07
N ARG A 17 -16.50 -5.69 -2.38
CA ARG A 17 -17.54 -4.87 -2.99
C ARG A 17 -18.91 -5.55 -2.94
N SER A 18 -19.00 -6.80 -3.39
CA SER A 18 -20.28 -7.52 -3.51
C SER A 18 -20.80 -8.03 -2.17
N ALA A 19 -19.93 -8.55 -1.30
CA ALA A 19 -20.35 -9.08 -0.01
C ALA A 19 -20.77 -8.00 0.98
N ARG A 20 -20.27 -6.76 0.84
CA ARG A 20 -20.58 -5.59 1.72
C ARG A 20 -20.50 -5.86 3.23
N ASN A 21 -20.05 -7.04 3.60
CA ASN A 21 -20.01 -7.51 4.98
C ASN A 21 -18.70 -7.04 5.64
N ARG A 22 -18.67 -5.78 6.07
CA ARG A 22 -17.56 -5.27 6.87
C ARG A 22 -17.99 -5.35 8.33
N PRO A 23 -17.39 -6.19 9.15
CA PRO A 23 -17.64 -6.15 10.58
C PRO A 23 -17.32 -4.74 11.09
N GLY A 24 -18.16 -4.23 11.95
CA GLY A 24 -17.87 -3.00 12.70
C GLY A 24 -16.62 -3.16 13.57
N PRO A 25 -16.11 -2.06 14.13
CA PRO A 25 -14.95 -2.11 15.00
C PRO A 25 -15.21 -3.03 16.20
N ASN A 26 -14.28 -3.91 16.48
CA ASN A 26 -14.34 -4.79 17.64
C ASN A 26 -13.98 -4.01 18.90
N LEU A 27 -14.98 -3.63 19.68
CA LEU A 27 -14.80 -2.90 20.93
C LEU A 27 -14.14 -3.73 22.05
N SER A 28 -14.07 -5.05 21.88
CA SER A 28 -13.35 -5.92 22.81
C SER A 28 -11.83 -5.92 22.58
N ASP A 29 -11.38 -5.40 21.45
CA ASP A 29 -9.97 -5.20 21.18
C ASP A 29 -9.45 -4.02 22.03
N PRO A 30 -8.45 -4.23 22.91
CA PRO A 30 -7.90 -3.16 23.74
C PRO A 30 -7.44 -1.94 22.95
N ALA A 31 -6.90 -2.15 21.75
CA ALA A 31 -6.47 -1.07 20.86
C ALA A 31 -7.64 -0.17 20.46
N ASN A 32 -8.73 -0.77 20.01
CA ASN A 32 -9.94 -0.03 19.61
C ASN A 32 -10.57 0.74 20.78
N GLN A 33 -10.43 0.28 22.02
CA GLN A 33 -10.93 0.98 23.20
C GLN A 33 -10.28 2.35 23.39
N TYR A 34 -9.04 2.53 22.95
CA TYR A 34 -8.33 3.81 23.03
C TYR A 34 -8.50 4.70 21.80
N GLU A 35 -8.81 4.14 20.63
CA GLU A 35 -8.91 4.89 19.38
C GLU A 35 -10.36 5.33 19.06
N ILE A 36 -11.32 4.42 19.20
CA ILE A 36 -12.72 4.67 18.83
C ILE A 36 -13.35 5.86 19.55
N PRO A 37 -13.12 6.10 20.88
CA PRO A 37 -13.68 7.27 21.55
C PRO A 37 -13.27 8.62 20.95
N TYR A 38 -12.16 8.64 20.22
CA TYR A 38 -11.67 9.83 19.52
C TYR A 38 -12.12 9.90 18.05
N GLY A 39 -13.01 9.00 17.63
CA GLY A 39 -13.54 8.97 16.27
C GLY A 39 -12.68 8.24 15.25
N PHE A 40 -11.67 7.49 15.65
CA PHE A 40 -10.84 6.66 14.77
C PHE A 40 -11.62 5.43 14.31
N ILE A 41 -12.60 5.64 13.46
CA ILE A 41 -13.46 4.60 12.92
C ILE A 41 -13.19 4.43 11.43
N GLY A 42 -12.37 3.42 11.11
CA GLY A 42 -12.05 3.05 9.72
C GLY A 42 -10.77 3.68 9.17
N MET A 43 -10.24 3.01 8.17
CA MET A 43 -8.92 3.28 7.62
C MET A 43 -8.70 4.72 7.12
N PRO A 44 -9.67 5.38 6.43
CA PRO A 44 -9.45 6.74 5.95
C PRO A 44 -9.09 7.72 7.07
N ILE A 45 -9.69 7.58 8.25
CA ILE A 45 -9.42 8.46 9.39
C ILE A 45 -8.01 8.21 9.94
N ASN A 46 -7.63 6.96 10.12
CA ASN A 46 -6.32 6.61 10.66
C ASN A 46 -5.19 7.13 9.75
N TYR A 47 -5.28 6.88 8.45
CA TYR A 47 -4.28 7.35 7.49
C TYR A 47 -4.29 8.87 7.32
N SER A 48 -5.45 9.52 7.40
CA SER A 48 -5.52 10.98 7.36
C SER A 48 -4.81 11.65 8.54
N MET A 49 -4.86 11.04 9.72
CA MET A 49 -4.13 11.55 10.89
C MET A 49 -2.62 11.47 10.70
N ALA A 50 -2.11 10.35 10.15
CA ALA A 50 -0.71 10.23 9.82
C ALA A 50 -0.29 11.25 8.74
N CYS A 51 -1.09 11.40 7.69
CA CYS A 51 -0.87 12.40 6.65
C CYS A 51 -0.87 13.84 7.21
N ARG A 52 -1.77 14.17 8.12
CA ARG A 52 -1.79 15.47 8.79
C ARG A 52 -0.52 15.74 9.60
N ARG A 53 0.02 14.73 10.27
CA ARG A 53 1.31 14.87 10.95
C ARG A 53 2.43 15.14 9.95
N TYR A 54 2.42 14.47 8.82
CA TYR A 54 3.37 14.71 7.72
C TYR A 54 3.25 16.15 7.18
N MET A 55 2.02 16.62 6.92
CA MET A 55 1.74 17.98 6.47
C MET A 55 2.25 19.04 7.46
N HIS A 56 2.08 18.78 8.75
CA HIS A 56 2.59 19.68 9.81
C HIS A 56 4.12 19.81 9.78
N LEU A 57 4.83 18.73 9.48
CA LEU A 57 6.29 18.72 9.47
C LEU A 57 6.89 19.21 8.15
N TYR A 58 6.27 18.89 7.03
CA TYR A 58 6.84 19.09 5.69
C TYR A 58 6.08 20.11 4.83
N GLY A 59 4.99 20.66 5.34
CA GLY A 59 4.17 21.65 4.66
C GLY A 59 2.91 21.06 3.99
N GLU A 60 1.81 21.78 4.16
CA GLU A 60 0.49 21.33 3.64
C GLU A 60 0.44 21.32 2.12
N GLU A 61 0.79 22.43 1.49
CA GLU A 61 0.70 22.57 0.02
C GLU A 61 1.59 21.56 -0.71
N ARG A 62 2.84 21.41 -0.27
CA ARG A 62 3.77 20.41 -0.81
C ARG A 62 3.19 19.00 -0.70
N THR A 63 2.62 18.68 0.46
CA THR A 63 2.04 17.33 0.67
C THR A 63 0.85 17.11 -0.25
N ARG A 64 -0.09 18.05 -0.32
CA ARG A 64 -1.26 17.95 -1.20
C ARG A 64 -0.88 17.79 -2.67
N GLN A 65 0.13 18.52 -3.11
CA GLN A 65 0.66 18.37 -4.46
C GLN A 65 1.25 16.97 -4.68
N ALA A 66 2.01 16.43 -3.74
CA ALA A 66 2.57 15.09 -3.83
C ALA A 66 1.48 14.01 -3.90
N LEU A 67 0.42 14.12 -3.10
CA LEU A 67 -0.72 13.20 -3.14
C LEU A 67 -1.41 13.24 -4.52
N ALA A 68 -1.63 14.42 -5.07
CA ALA A 68 -2.22 14.61 -6.39
C ALA A 68 -1.33 13.98 -7.50
N GLU A 69 -0.02 14.20 -7.45
CA GLU A 69 0.94 13.59 -8.39
C GLU A 69 0.89 12.06 -8.35
N ILE A 70 0.84 11.47 -7.17
CA ILE A 70 0.72 10.03 -7.00
C ILE A 70 -0.59 9.53 -7.61
N ALA A 71 -1.72 10.17 -7.32
CA ALA A 71 -3.03 9.79 -7.86
C ALA A 71 -3.06 9.87 -9.39
N VAL A 72 -2.60 10.98 -9.96
CA VAL A 72 -2.57 11.19 -11.43
C VAL A 72 -1.60 10.23 -12.10
N SER A 73 -0.43 10.00 -11.52
CA SER A 73 0.56 9.05 -12.05
C SER A 73 0.02 7.62 -12.04
N THR A 74 -0.59 7.20 -10.93
CA THR A 74 -1.24 5.88 -10.82
C THR A 74 -2.35 5.71 -11.84
N ARG A 75 -3.16 6.76 -12.12
CA ARG A 75 -4.16 6.74 -13.17
C ARG A 75 -3.55 6.57 -14.56
N LYS A 76 -2.43 7.23 -14.86
CA LYS A 76 -1.71 7.05 -16.14
C LYS A 76 -1.25 5.60 -16.33
N TRP A 77 -0.82 4.92 -15.27
CA TRP A 77 -0.50 3.49 -15.32
C TRP A 77 -1.74 2.62 -15.51
N ALA A 78 -2.84 2.92 -14.82
CA ALA A 78 -4.10 2.20 -14.95
C ALA A 78 -4.63 2.24 -16.39
N LEU A 79 -4.50 3.38 -17.09
CA LEU A 79 -4.93 3.52 -18.49
C LEU A 79 -4.20 2.59 -19.45
N LYS A 80 -2.98 2.15 -19.11
CA LYS A 80 -2.22 1.17 -19.91
C LYS A 80 -2.66 -0.27 -19.67
N ASN A 81 -3.45 -0.53 -18.64
CA ASN A 81 -3.95 -1.86 -18.30
C ASN A 81 -5.40 -2.03 -18.77
N PRO A 82 -5.66 -2.87 -19.79
CA PRO A 82 -7.03 -3.07 -20.30
C PRO A 82 -7.98 -3.67 -19.27
N LYS A 83 -7.46 -4.29 -18.20
CA LYS A 83 -8.23 -4.87 -17.09
C LYS A 83 -8.43 -3.91 -15.92
N ALA A 84 -7.85 -2.72 -15.93
CA ALA A 84 -8.05 -1.75 -14.87
C ALA A 84 -9.52 -1.35 -14.74
N TYR A 85 -9.97 -1.12 -13.50
CA TYR A 85 -11.34 -0.69 -13.23
C TYR A 85 -11.58 0.75 -13.70
N MET A 86 -10.63 1.66 -13.38
CA MET A 86 -10.70 3.08 -13.77
C MET A 86 -10.02 3.26 -15.14
N LYS A 87 -10.79 3.74 -16.12
CA LYS A 87 -10.36 3.85 -17.53
C LYS A 87 -10.42 5.26 -18.10
N ASP A 88 -10.90 6.22 -17.33
CA ASP A 88 -10.96 7.60 -17.77
C ASP A 88 -9.67 8.35 -17.35
N PRO A 89 -9.10 9.16 -18.21
CA PRO A 89 -8.00 10.06 -17.83
C PRO A 89 -8.37 10.89 -16.60
N MET A 90 -7.37 11.32 -15.86
CA MET A 90 -7.56 12.18 -14.68
C MET A 90 -6.52 13.30 -14.72
N THR A 91 -6.99 14.53 -14.58
CA THR A 91 -6.19 15.73 -14.43
C THR A 91 -5.98 16.07 -12.94
N PHE A 92 -5.15 17.05 -12.66
CA PHE A 92 -5.02 17.60 -11.31
C PHE A 92 -6.32 18.27 -10.84
N ASP A 93 -7.02 18.96 -11.77
CA ASP A 93 -8.29 19.60 -11.44
C ASP A 93 -9.35 18.56 -11.06
N ASP A 94 -9.47 17.46 -11.83
CA ASP A 94 -10.34 16.33 -11.48
C ASP A 94 -10.06 15.77 -10.08
N TYR A 95 -8.75 15.68 -9.72
CA TYR A 95 -8.36 15.24 -8.38
C TYR A 95 -8.81 16.24 -7.32
N HIS A 96 -8.50 17.53 -7.48
CA HIS A 96 -8.79 18.56 -6.50
C HIS A 96 -10.30 18.86 -6.34
N GLU A 97 -11.08 18.71 -7.40
CA GLU A 97 -12.55 18.89 -7.38
C GLU A 97 -13.28 17.66 -6.85
N SER A 98 -12.59 16.52 -6.72
CA SER A 98 -13.21 15.31 -6.21
C SER A 98 -13.61 15.47 -4.74
N ARG A 99 -14.65 14.75 -4.33
CA ARG A 99 -15.22 14.88 -2.98
C ARG A 99 -14.21 14.51 -1.89
N TRP A 100 -14.31 15.17 -0.76
CA TRP A 100 -13.61 14.80 0.45
C TRP A 100 -14.11 13.48 1.03
N ILE A 101 -13.18 12.63 1.46
CA ILE A 101 -13.46 11.40 2.21
C ILE A 101 -13.14 11.60 3.69
N SER A 102 -11.93 12.02 3.99
CA SER A 102 -11.44 12.39 5.33
C SER A 102 -10.27 13.33 5.14
N TRP A 103 -10.44 14.61 5.47
CA TRP A 103 -9.38 15.59 5.23
C TRP A 103 -8.02 15.11 5.78
N PRO A 104 -6.90 15.13 5.01
CA PRO A 104 -6.74 15.80 3.72
C PRO A 104 -7.03 14.93 2.47
N PHE A 105 -7.68 13.79 2.61
CA PHE A 105 -7.92 12.86 1.50
C PHE A 105 -9.19 13.17 0.72
N HIS A 106 -9.00 13.30 -0.58
CA HIS A 106 -10.05 13.26 -1.59
C HIS A 106 -10.43 11.83 -1.97
N LEU A 107 -11.42 11.68 -2.83
CA LEU A 107 -11.86 10.37 -3.32
C LEU A 107 -10.72 9.57 -3.98
N PHE A 108 -9.89 10.24 -4.76
CA PHE A 108 -8.80 9.61 -5.52
C PHE A 108 -7.54 9.35 -4.70
N ASP A 109 -7.51 9.75 -3.44
CA ASP A 109 -6.48 9.32 -2.50
C ASP A 109 -6.72 7.92 -1.94
N CYS A 110 -7.96 7.42 -2.04
CA CYS A 110 -8.38 6.17 -1.44
C CYS A 110 -8.38 5.04 -2.47
N CYS A 111 -7.92 3.86 -2.07
CA CYS A 111 -8.00 2.66 -2.90
C CYS A 111 -9.46 2.30 -3.20
N ILE A 112 -9.67 1.63 -4.34
CA ILE A 112 -10.98 1.20 -4.79
C ILE A 112 -11.37 -0.09 -4.06
N VAL A 113 -12.59 -0.14 -3.55
CA VAL A 113 -13.17 -1.40 -3.03
C VAL A 113 -13.66 -2.23 -4.21
N THR A 114 -13.01 -3.35 -4.45
CA THR A 114 -13.30 -4.26 -5.57
C THR A 114 -13.46 -5.70 -5.08
N ASP A 115 -13.99 -6.56 -5.93
CA ASP A 115 -13.91 -8.00 -5.80
C ASP A 115 -12.76 -8.48 -6.67
N GLY A 116 -12.00 -9.44 -6.20
CA GLY A 116 -10.90 -9.98 -6.97
C GLY A 116 -10.12 -11.05 -6.23
N GLY A 117 -9.25 -11.70 -6.97
CA GLY A 117 -8.35 -12.70 -6.41
C GLY A 117 -7.20 -13.02 -7.35
N GLY A 118 -6.21 -13.68 -6.81
CA GLY A 118 -5.04 -14.09 -7.56
C GLY A 118 -4.34 -15.26 -6.89
N ALA A 119 -3.46 -15.88 -7.64
CA ALA A 119 -2.61 -16.93 -7.14
C ALA A 119 -1.26 -16.91 -7.85
N TYR A 120 -0.21 -17.24 -7.12
CA TYR A 120 1.11 -17.45 -7.69
C TYR A 120 1.85 -18.57 -6.94
N ILE A 121 2.83 -19.14 -7.61
CA ILE A 121 3.65 -20.22 -7.07
C ILE A 121 5.07 -19.69 -6.84
N VAL A 122 5.59 -19.93 -5.65
CA VAL A 122 7.00 -19.74 -5.31
C VAL A 122 7.64 -21.10 -5.18
N THR A 123 8.76 -21.32 -5.86
CA THR A 123 9.45 -22.61 -5.85
C THR A 123 10.97 -22.44 -5.91
N LYS A 124 11.69 -23.54 -5.66
CA LYS A 124 13.16 -23.55 -5.78
C LYS A 124 13.58 -23.32 -7.23
N LYS A 125 14.80 -22.78 -7.40
CA LYS A 125 15.40 -22.44 -8.70
C LYS A 125 15.44 -23.64 -9.65
N GLU A 126 15.79 -24.81 -9.15
CA GLU A 126 15.90 -26.06 -9.93
C GLU A 126 14.56 -26.47 -10.51
N ILE A 127 13.50 -26.37 -9.71
CA ILE A 127 12.12 -26.66 -10.15
C ILE A 127 11.65 -25.58 -11.14
N ALA A 128 11.87 -24.30 -10.82
CA ALA A 128 11.46 -23.20 -11.69
C ALA A 128 12.07 -23.31 -13.09
N ASN A 129 13.33 -23.72 -13.22
CA ASN A 129 14.02 -23.89 -14.48
C ASN A 129 13.47 -25.06 -15.33
N SER A 130 12.81 -26.04 -14.71
CA SER A 130 12.19 -27.16 -15.42
C SER A 130 10.77 -26.87 -15.94
N LEU A 131 10.19 -25.71 -15.56
CA LEU A 131 8.85 -25.34 -15.95
C LEU A 131 8.83 -24.62 -17.31
N PRO A 132 7.72 -24.74 -18.06
CA PRO A 132 7.63 -24.15 -19.40
C PRO A 132 7.54 -22.61 -19.41
N LYS A 133 7.15 -21.97 -18.28
CA LYS A 133 7.06 -20.52 -18.17
C LYS A 133 8.39 -19.96 -17.69
N LYS A 134 8.81 -18.83 -18.28
CA LYS A 134 9.98 -18.07 -17.81
C LYS A 134 9.76 -17.64 -16.35
N PRO A 135 10.67 -18.02 -15.43
CA PRO A 135 10.52 -17.64 -14.03
C PRO A 135 10.82 -16.15 -13.80
N VAL A 136 10.22 -15.59 -12.75
CA VAL A 136 10.58 -14.30 -12.17
C VAL A 136 11.37 -14.59 -10.90
N TRP A 137 12.56 -14.01 -10.78
CA TRP A 137 13.47 -14.28 -9.66
C TRP A 137 13.22 -13.30 -8.52
N VAL A 138 13.06 -13.83 -7.31
CA VAL A 138 13.10 -13.04 -6.08
C VAL A 138 14.56 -12.94 -5.65
N LEU A 139 15.14 -11.75 -5.77
CA LEU A 139 16.55 -11.50 -5.46
C LEU A 139 16.78 -11.15 -3.99
N GLY A 140 15.83 -10.43 -3.40
CA GLY A 140 15.89 -10.07 -1.99
C GLY A 140 14.48 -9.93 -1.40
N VAL A 141 14.38 -10.16 -0.11
CA VAL A 141 13.13 -10.03 0.66
C VAL A 141 13.48 -9.64 2.10
N ALA A 142 12.66 -8.74 2.64
CA ALA A 142 12.70 -8.41 4.06
C ALA A 142 11.29 -8.12 4.56
N GLU A 143 11.07 -8.35 5.83
CA GLU A 143 9.78 -8.20 6.49
C GLU A 143 9.99 -7.61 7.88
N GLY A 144 9.06 -6.78 8.35
CA GLY A 144 9.13 -6.22 9.67
C GLY A 144 7.85 -5.47 10.09
N HIS A 145 7.62 -5.43 11.39
CA HIS A 145 6.49 -4.76 12.02
C HIS A 145 6.95 -4.03 13.28
N ASP A 146 6.35 -2.89 13.59
CA ASP A 146 6.61 -2.15 14.84
C ASP A 146 5.34 -1.79 15.62
N HIS A 147 4.18 -1.84 14.96
CA HIS A 147 2.90 -1.50 15.59
C HIS A 147 1.73 -2.23 14.95
N GLY A 148 0.63 -2.37 15.68
CA GLY A 148 -0.63 -2.93 15.20
C GLY A 148 -1.70 -1.87 14.92
N ILE A 149 -1.59 -0.70 15.54
CA ILE A 149 -2.55 0.40 15.44
C ILE A 149 -1.81 1.74 15.42
N ILE A 150 -2.48 2.78 14.91
CA ILE A 150 -1.87 4.10 14.73
C ILE A 150 -1.39 4.75 16.02
N SER A 151 -2.11 4.57 17.12
CA SER A 151 -1.72 5.11 18.43
C SER A 151 -0.42 4.53 19.00
N GLN A 152 0.06 3.41 18.44
CA GLN A 152 1.33 2.77 18.82
C GLN A 152 2.49 3.17 17.91
N MET A 153 2.24 3.90 16.80
CA MET A 153 3.31 4.35 15.93
C MET A 153 4.21 5.37 16.63
N SER A 154 5.50 5.08 16.67
CA SER A 154 6.50 6.01 17.20
C SER A 154 6.71 7.23 16.29
N ASP A 155 6.57 7.06 14.99
CA ASP A 155 6.65 8.12 13.98
C ASP A 155 5.59 7.89 12.90
N LEU A 156 4.56 8.74 12.88
CA LEU A 156 3.45 8.68 11.93
C LEU A 156 3.85 9.00 10.48
N THR A 157 5.07 9.49 10.26
CA THR A 157 5.53 9.93 8.93
C THR A 157 6.44 8.92 8.23
N ARG A 158 6.75 7.82 8.89
CA ARG A 158 7.63 6.77 8.36
C ARG A 158 6.94 5.42 8.38
N THR A 159 7.18 4.63 7.36
CA THR A 159 6.80 3.22 7.33
C THR A 159 7.98 2.33 7.73
N TRP A 160 7.72 1.05 7.98
CA TRP A 160 8.81 0.09 8.24
C TRP A 160 9.71 -0.16 7.02
N ALA A 161 9.32 0.36 5.84
CA ALA A 161 10.13 0.30 4.62
C ALA A 161 11.53 0.89 4.81
N LYS A 162 11.70 1.86 5.72
CA LYS A 162 13.00 2.42 6.11
C LYS A 162 14.03 1.38 6.58
N ASN A 163 13.55 0.24 7.08
CA ASN A 163 14.40 -0.87 7.53
C ASN A 163 14.41 -1.99 6.50
N THR A 164 13.23 -2.41 6.04
CA THR A 164 13.11 -3.57 5.14
C THR A 164 13.56 -3.29 3.72
N GLY A 165 13.43 -2.06 3.23
CA GLY A 165 13.94 -1.66 1.91
C GLY A 165 15.45 -1.90 1.76
N PRO A 166 16.28 -1.27 2.61
CA PRO A 166 17.72 -1.48 2.58
C PRO A 166 18.14 -2.94 2.81
N GLU A 167 17.44 -3.69 3.68
CA GLU A 167 17.72 -5.10 3.90
C GLU A 167 17.44 -5.96 2.67
N ALA A 168 16.32 -5.74 1.99
CA ALA A 168 15.99 -6.45 0.76
C ALA A 168 16.97 -6.14 -0.37
N LEU A 169 17.33 -4.88 -0.56
CA LEU A 169 18.32 -4.45 -1.55
C LEU A 169 19.70 -5.04 -1.26
N LYS A 170 20.13 -5.03 0.00
CA LYS A 170 21.38 -5.64 0.43
C LYS A 170 21.42 -7.15 0.14
N MET A 171 20.32 -7.86 0.41
CA MET A 171 20.19 -9.29 0.10
C MET A 171 20.29 -9.55 -1.40
N ALA A 172 19.70 -8.66 -2.22
CA ALA A 172 19.76 -8.73 -3.67
C ALA A 172 21.13 -8.35 -4.26
N GLY A 173 21.98 -7.67 -3.50
CA GLY A 173 23.23 -7.07 -3.98
C GLY A 173 22.99 -5.86 -4.89
N LEU A 174 21.89 -5.15 -4.69
CA LEU A 174 21.43 -4.02 -5.51
C LEU A 174 21.35 -2.73 -4.69
N THR A 175 21.28 -1.60 -5.40
CA THR A 175 21.02 -0.25 -4.88
C THR A 175 19.72 0.29 -5.42
N HIS A 176 19.30 1.46 -4.97
CA HIS A 176 18.11 2.13 -5.52
C HIS A 176 18.26 2.47 -7.00
N ASP A 177 19.48 2.77 -7.47
CA ASP A 177 19.75 3.12 -8.87
C ASP A 177 19.57 1.94 -9.83
N ASP A 178 19.53 0.71 -9.31
CA ASP A 178 19.31 -0.51 -10.08
C ASP A 178 17.82 -0.85 -10.24
N ILE A 179 16.91 -0.05 -9.66
CA ILE A 179 15.47 -0.31 -9.66
C ILE A 179 14.79 0.46 -10.79
N ASP A 180 14.32 -0.25 -11.79
CA ASP A 180 13.58 0.32 -12.93
C ASP A 180 12.11 0.62 -12.62
N LEU A 181 11.48 -0.17 -11.73
CA LEU A 181 10.05 -0.10 -11.43
C LEU A 181 9.79 -0.41 -9.97
N ALA A 182 8.97 0.41 -9.31
CA ALA A 182 8.46 0.15 -7.98
C ALA A 182 6.94 -0.06 -8.02
N MET A 183 6.48 -1.14 -7.40
CA MET A 183 5.06 -1.40 -7.16
C MET A 183 4.79 -1.30 -5.66
N ILE A 184 4.24 -0.16 -5.25
CA ILE A 184 3.98 0.15 -3.84
C ILE A 184 2.50 -0.02 -3.58
N TYR A 185 2.15 -0.64 -2.45
CA TYR A 185 0.75 -0.78 -2.04
C TYR A 185 0.11 0.58 -1.79
N ASP A 186 -0.89 0.91 -2.58
CA ASP A 186 -1.58 2.20 -2.61
C ASP A 186 -2.92 2.18 -1.87
N SER A 187 -2.94 1.66 -0.64
CA SER A 187 -4.13 1.77 0.21
C SER A 187 -4.66 3.21 0.27
N PHE A 188 -3.73 4.15 0.30
CA PHE A 188 -3.92 5.60 0.12
C PHE A 188 -2.72 6.17 -0.63
N THR A 189 -2.87 7.31 -1.29
CA THR A 189 -1.75 8.04 -1.89
C THR A 189 -0.67 8.36 -0.85
N TYR A 190 -1.07 8.61 0.39
CA TYR A 190 -0.15 8.84 1.50
C TYR A 190 0.71 7.61 1.82
N THR A 191 0.18 6.41 1.69
CA THR A 191 0.97 5.17 1.90
C THR A 191 2.13 5.11 0.92
N VAL A 192 1.88 5.46 -0.34
CA VAL A 192 2.92 5.53 -1.39
C VAL A 192 3.96 6.58 -1.03
N LEU A 193 3.52 7.81 -0.69
CA LEU A 193 4.40 8.91 -0.30
C LEU A 193 5.30 8.53 0.88
N ALA A 194 4.70 8.05 1.96
CA ALA A 194 5.44 7.69 3.18
C ALA A 194 6.41 6.52 2.95
N THR A 195 6.06 5.58 2.07
CA THR A 195 6.94 4.45 1.72
C THR A 195 8.13 4.89 0.88
N LEU A 196 7.92 5.78 -0.10
CA LEU A 196 8.99 6.30 -0.95
C LEU A 196 9.99 7.17 -0.17
N GLU A 197 9.53 7.88 0.86
CA GLU A 197 10.38 8.75 1.66
C GLU A 197 10.93 8.06 2.94
N SER A 198 10.61 6.78 3.16
CA SER A 198 11.13 6.01 4.28
C SER A 198 12.46 5.39 3.94
#